data_18ab4a8da6c8cada4052d03978a0aad3
#
_entry.id   18ab4a8da6c8cada4052d03978a0aad3
#
_cell.length_a   1.000
_cell.length_b   1.000
_cell.length_c   1.000
_cell.angle_alpha   90.00
_cell.angle_beta   90.00
_cell.angle_gamma   90.00
#
_symmetry.space_group_name_H-M   'P 1'
#
loop_
_entity.id
_entity.type
_entity.pdbx_description
1 polymer ?
#
loop_
_entity_poly.entity_id
_entity_poly.type
_entity_poly.pdbx_seq_one_letter_code
_entity_poly.pdbx_strand_id
1 'polypeptide(L)'
;MRRWAAALIALLSLCACAKERSAGVAGAANSWTRPGVLRFSENEEPSSLNPMLNASAPTGDLSMFIYSYAVRYDDKARPVPDAVSEVPTVQNGDVSKDGLTLKYRLRRNIKWQDGVPLTCRDLRFTWQAVMNPHNNVVTTDGYKDIRDVDCSDPYVAVVHMKKLYAPYLQQLWGVNGNAAIVPEHLLAKYNDDKGSFNTAPYQSMPVGSGPFKVIEWQRGNSIRMQVNPQFYLGRPKLNEVVFRYLPDESTQITSLQTHDIDMLARGTGLNWPRYVSISGPGSGLTAVRVNDFLFTHIDFNLQRPLMSDRSVRLALAYATNRDEIVTKVMHGSAIAAQTDQSPQLSWAYTGNFERHPFDSAKASQILDAAGWKRGTDGIRTKNGRRLAFNLTCIAESNYARQIETVLQRQWHEIGAEASIKNSPSQLMFQNGTTGTLQGGHYDVALFSWTASADPDDSAIYSGDNVAPRGQNALFWQNATATAAMNDALDSLDQARRKHDYEIVQQQMAADVPTIILFFWKEPYIYNSDLKGFKPSPVISAFWNPWEYSL
;
A
#
# COMPACT_ATOMS: atom_id res chain seq x y z
N MET A 1 0.12 82.01 -56.18
CA MET A 1 0.78 80.92 -56.87
C MET A 1 1.01 79.77 -55.87
N ARG A 2 0.50 78.63 -56.21
CA ARG A 2 0.25 77.49 -55.32
C ARG A 2 1.52 76.74 -54.95
N ARG A 3 1.65 76.35 -53.66
CA ARG A 3 2.60 75.33 -53.20
C ARG A 3 1.84 74.29 -52.37
N TRP A 4 1.86 73.11 -52.85
CA TRP A 4 1.37 71.91 -52.17
C TRP A 4 2.48 71.36 -51.26
N ALA A 5 2.18 71.14 -50.00
CA ALA A 5 3.02 70.41 -49.09
C ALA A 5 2.43 69.01 -48.91
N ALA A 6 3.20 68.00 -49.28
CA ALA A 6 2.85 66.59 -49.03
C ALA A 6 3.28 66.19 -47.64
N ALA A 7 2.35 65.74 -46.80
CA ALA A 7 2.61 65.16 -45.49
C ALA A 7 2.78 63.66 -45.65
N LEU A 8 3.97 63.12 -45.31
CA LEU A 8 4.26 61.72 -45.18
C LEU A 8 3.77 61.21 -43.82
N ILE A 9 2.75 60.35 -43.78
CA ILE A 9 2.34 59.65 -42.57
C ILE A 9 3.06 58.30 -42.57
N ALA A 10 4.02 58.14 -41.65
CA ALA A 10 4.67 56.89 -41.35
C ALA A 10 3.75 56.03 -40.46
N LEU A 11 3.14 54.97 -41.00
CA LEU A 11 2.45 53.92 -40.24
C LEU A 11 3.52 53.02 -39.60
N LEU A 12 3.69 53.14 -38.29
CA LEU A 12 4.38 52.13 -37.48
C LEU A 12 3.42 50.94 -37.25
N SER A 13 3.69 49.86 -37.98
CA SER A 13 3.05 48.54 -37.75
C SER A 13 3.62 47.92 -36.48
N LEU A 14 2.94 48.05 -35.37
CA LEU A 14 3.17 47.24 -34.19
C LEU A 14 2.68 45.82 -34.47
N CYS A 15 3.60 44.91 -34.83
CA CYS A 15 3.35 43.49 -34.77
C CYS A 15 3.23 43.08 -33.29
N ALA A 16 2.01 43.14 -32.77
CA ALA A 16 1.66 42.45 -31.53
C ALA A 16 1.61 40.93 -31.87
N CYS A 17 2.63 40.19 -31.42
CA CYS A 17 2.53 38.73 -31.35
C CYS A 17 1.41 38.39 -30.34
N ALA A 18 0.18 38.36 -30.83
CA ALA A 18 -0.91 37.70 -30.11
C ALA A 18 -0.58 36.21 -30.16
N LYS A 19 -0.16 35.69 -29.00
CA LYS A 19 -0.12 34.24 -28.76
C LYS A 19 -1.57 33.75 -28.91
N GLU A 20 -1.91 33.24 -30.09
CA GLU A 20 -3.18 32.55 -30.29
C GLU A 20 -3.24 31.41 -29.26
N ARG A 21 -4.07 31.61 -28.26
CA ARG A 21 -4.55 30.49 -27.44
C ARG A 21 -5.39 29.66 -28.39
N SER A 22 -4.83 28.59 -28.91
CA SER A 22 -5.61 27.54 -29.54
C SER A 22 -6.65 27.09 -28.52
N ALA A 23 -7.91 27.43 -28.76
CA ALA A 23 -9.03 26.82 -28.08
C ALA A 23 -8.90 25.31 -28.39
N GLY A 24 -8.43 24.53 -27.40
CA GLY A 24 -8.26 23.10 -27.55
C GLY A 24 -9.60 22.52 -27.99
N VAL A 25 -9.62 21.90 -29.15
CA VAL A 25 -10.72 21.09 -29.63
C VAL A 25 -10.90 19.99 -28.59
N ALA A 26 -12.04 20.01 -27.88
CA ALA A 26 -12.35 18.96 -26.92
C ALA A 26 -12.33 17.61 -27.67
N GLY A 27 -11.28 16.79 -27.43
CA GLY A 27 -11.15 15.46 -28.02
C GLY A 27 -9.86 15.18 -28.81
N ALA A 28 -8.97 16.16 -29.05
CA ALA A 28 -7.68 15.87 -29.67
C ALA A 28 -6.67 15.33 -28.63
N ALA A 29 -5.96 14.25 -28.99
CA ALA A 29 -4.89 13.70 -28.15
C ALA A 29 -3.76 14.72 -27.97
N ASN A 30 -3.04 14.64 -26.85
CA ASN A 30 -1.86 15.46 -26.61
C ASN A 30 -0.80 15.19 -27.69
N SER A 31 -0.20 16.23 -28.24
CA SER A 31 0.81 16.10 -29.32
C SER A 31 2.05 15.31 -28.91
N TRP A 32 2.30 15.13 -27.61
CA TRP A 32 3.41 14.40 -27.04
C TRP A 32 3.07 12.96 -26.63
N THR A 33 1.80 12.58 -26.69
CA THR A 33 1.38 11.19 -26.43
C THR A 33 2.02 10.25 -27.44
N ARG A 34 2.64 9.18 -26.96
CA ARG A 34 3.19 8.11 -27.81
C ARG A 34 2.16 6.99 -27.91
N PRO A 35 1.47 6.84 -29.05
CA PRO A 35 0.41 5.84 -29.17
C PRO A 35 0.89 4.43 -28.85
N GLY A 36 0.19 3.75 -27.95
CA GLY A 36 0.49 2.38 -27.54
C GLY A 36 1.69 2.21 -26.62
N VAL A 37 2.29 3.28 -26.09
CA VAL A 37 3.44 3.21 -25.17
C VAL A 37 3.10 3.95 -23.87
N LEU A 38 3.15 3.25 -22.73
CA LEU A 38 3.03 3.84 -21.39
C LEU A 38 4.42 3.94 -20.76
N ARG A 39 4.84 5.14 -20.38
CA ARG A 39 6.08 5.41 -19.64
C ARG A 39 5.70 5.89 -18.24
N PHE A 40 6.02 5.12 -17.21
CA PHE A 40 5.75 5.53 -15.83
C PHE A 40 7.00 5.47 -14.96
N SER A 41 7.03 6.23 -13.87
CA SER A 41 8.19 6.28 -12.97
C SER A 41 7.80 6.01 -11.52
N GLU A 42 8.78 5.47 -10.78
CA GLU A 42 8.79 5.40 -9.34
C GLU A 42 10.18 5.80 -8.80
N ASN A 43 10.26 6.06 -7.49
CA ASN A 43 11.47 6.54 -6.82
C ASN A 43 12.36 5.43 -6.27
N GLU A 44 11.97 4.17 -6.43
CA GLU A 44 12.71 3.00 -5.98
C GLU A 44 12.94 2.04 -7.14
N GLU A 45 14.13 1.43 -7.22
CA GLU A 45 14.41 0.34 -8.14
C GLU A 45 14.15 -1.00 -7.46
N PRO A 46 13.39 -1.93 -8.08
CA PRO A 46 13.21 -3.26 -7.51
C PRO A 46 14.54 -4.03 -7.45
N SER A 47 14.80 -4.77 -6.38
CA SER A 47 15.95 -5.68 -6.32
C SER A 47 15.72 -6.96 -7.12
N SER A 48 14.46 -7.39 -7.22
CA SER A 48 13.97 -8.54 -7.98
C SER A 48 12.62 -8.22 -8.61
N LEU A 49 12.33 -8.81 -9.77
CA LEU A 49 10.99 -8.76 -10.40
C LEU A 49 10.06 -9.88 -9.92
N ASN A 50 10.55 -10.79 -9.09
CA ASN A 50 9.73 -11.82 -8.49
C ASN A 50 9.17 -11.34 -7.13
N PRO A 51 7.85 -11.13 -7.02
CA PRO A 51 7.24 -10.62 -5.79
C PRO A 51 7.36 -11.60 -4.61
N MET A 52 7.63 -12.88 -4.86
CA MET A 52 7.89 -13.86 -3.81
C MET A 52 9.14 -13.51 -2.98
N LEU A 53 10.14 -12.87 -3.60
CA LEU A 53 11.44 -12.53 -2.97
C LEU A 53 11.59 -11.06 -2.62
N ASN A 54 10.66 -10.20 -3.03
CA ASN A 54 10.77 -8.76 -2.82
C ASN A 54 9.38 -8.12 -2.66
N ALA A 55 9.14 -7.49 -1.52
CA ALA A 55 7.89 -6.80 -1.19
C ALA A 55 7.93 -5.29 -1.49
N SER A 56 8.93 -4.78 -2.23
CA SER A 56 8.97 -3.35 -2.56
C SER A 56 7.81 -2.94 -3.47
N ALA A 57 7.38 -1.69 -3.33
CA ALA A 57 6.26 -1.15 -4.11
C ALA A 57 6.44 -1.33 -5.62
N PRO A 58 7.60 -0.98 -6.24
CA PRO A 58 7.80 -1.19 -7.67
C PRO A 58 7.77 -2.67 -8.08
N THR A 59 8.22 -3.61 -7.24
CA THR A 59 8.06 -5.04 -7.53
C THR A 59 6.58 -5.42 -7.57
N GLY A 60 5.79 -4.96 -6.61
CA GLY A 60 4.33 -5.17 -6.58
C GLY A 60 3.65 -4.61 -7.83
N ASP A 61 3.96 -3.38 -8.20
CA ASP A 61 3.38 -2.71 -9.36
C ASP A 61 3.77 -3.39 -10.68
N LEU A 62 5.05 -3.68 -10.88
CA LEU A 62 5.54 -4.38 -12.07
C LEU A 62 4.99 -5.81 -12.18
N SER A 63 4.77 -6.47 -11.05
CA SER A 63 4.22 -7.83 -11.04
C SER A 63 2.84 -7.91 -11.69
N MET A 64 2.05 -6.84 -11.63
CA MET A 64 0.73 -6.76 -12.26
C MET A 64 0.79 -6.80 -13.79
N PHE A 65 1.89 -6.36 -14.37
CA PHE A 65 2.13 -6.43 -15.82
C PHE A 65 2.71 -7.78 -16.25
N ILE A 66 3.50 -8.43 -15.39
CA ILE A 66 4.33 -9.59 -15.73
C ILE A 66 3.64 -10.91 -15.45
N TYR A 67 2.92 -11.02 -14.33
CA TYR A 67 2.40 -12.27 -13.80
C TYR A 67 0.88 -12.38 -13.84
N SER A 68 0.42 -13.62 -13.66
CA SER A 68 -0.96 -13.91 -13.26
C SER A 68 -0.99 -14.32 -11.80
N TYR A 69 -2.08 -13.93 -11.14
CA TYR A 69 -2.47 -14.37 -9.81
C TYR A 69 -3.71 -15.25 -9.92
N ALA A 70 -4.07 -15.96 -8.88
CA ALA A 70 -5.36 -16.66 -8.90
C ALA A 70 -6.51 -15.64 -8.94
N VAL A 71 -6.43 -14.61 -8.07
CA VAL A 71 -7.42 -13.55 -7.90
C VAL A 71 -6.70 -12.22 -7.80
N ARG A 72 -7.27 -11.18 -8.42
CA ARG A 72 -6.90 -9.76 -8.26
C ARG A 72 -8.00 -9.02 -7.54
N TYR A 73 -7.77 -7.74 -7.25
CA TYR A 73 -8.78 -6.86 -6.63
C TYR A 73 -8.97 -5.62 -7.50
N ASP A 74 -10.25 -5.29 -7.79
CA ASP A 74 -10.61 -4.14 -8.63
C ASP A 74 -10.46 -2.80 -7.86
N ASP A 75 -10.83 -1.71 -8.54
CA ASP A 75 -10.82 -0.33 -8.00
C ASP A 75 -11.79 -0.11 -6.82
N LYS A 76 -12.59 -1.11 -6.46
CA LYS A 76 -13.49 -1.12 -5.29
C LYS A 76 -13.08 -2.18 -4.25
N ALA A 77 -11.85 -2.67 -4.32
CA ALA A 77 -11.35 -3.73 -3.46
C ALA A 77 -12.18 -5.04 -3.51
N ARG A 78 -12.87 -5.32 -4.63
CA ARG A 78 -13.61 -6.56 -4.80
C ARG A 78 -12.72 -7.61 -5.48
N PRO A 79 -12.75 -8.86 -5.02
CA PRO A 79 -12.01 -9.93 -5.69
C PRO A 79 -12.56 -10.18 -7.09
N VAL A 80 -11.67 -10.24 -8.08
CA VAL A 80 -11.97 -10.54 -9.48
C VAL A 80 -11.11 -11.71 -9.95
N PRO A 81 -11.67 -12.65 -10.75
CA PRO A 81 -10.93 -13.81 -11.22
C PRO A 81 -9.85 -13.39 -12.22
N ASP A 82 -8.60 -13.85 -12.01
CA ASP A 82 -7.48 -13.64 -12.93
C ASP A 82 -7.10 -14.97 -13.62
N ALA A 83 -6.21 -15.76 -13.07
CA ALA A 83 -5.88 -17.09 -13.62
C ALA A 83 -7.01 -18.12 -13.41
N VAL A 84 -7.83 -17.95 -12.38
CA VAL A 84 -9.02 -18.78 -12.19
C VAL A 84 -10.18 -18.33 -13.07
N SER A 85 -11.08 -19.23 -13.42
CA SER A 85 -12.29 -18.91 -14.20
C SER A 85 -13.34 -18.17 -13.39
N GLU A 86 -13.39 -18.43 -12.09
CA GLU A 86 -14.27 -17.78 -11.11
C GLU A 86 -13.58 -17.70 -9.74
N VAL A 87 -13.99 -16.74 -8.92
CA VAL A 87 -13.46 -16.60 -7.56
C VAL A 87 -13.97 -17.77 -6.71
N PRO A 88 -13.08 -18.53 -6.05
CA PRO A 88 -13.51 -19.63 -5.19
C PRO A 88 -14.31 -19.11 -3.98
N THR A 89 -15.51 -19.67 -3.77
CA THR A 89 -16.39 -19.32 -2.64
C THR A 89 -17.10 -20.56 -2.11
N VAL A 90 -17.68 -20.45 -0.89
CA VAL A 90 -18.55 -21.48 -0.35
C VAL A 90 -19.82 -21.62 -1.20
N GLN A 91 -20.34 -20.51 -1.75
CA GLN A 91 -21.57 -20.46 -2.51
C GLN A 91 -21.49 -21.22 -3.84
N ASN A 92 -20.35 -21.16 -4.55
CA ASN A 92 -20.14 -21.90 -5.80
C ASN A 92 -19.60 -23.33 -5.58
N GLY A 93 -19.36 -23.72 -4.31
CA GLY A 93 -18.87 -25.05 -3.94
C GLY A 93 -17.38 -25.27 -4.19
N ASP A 94 -16.62 -24.22 -4.50
CA ASP A 94 -15.17 -24.28 -4.64
C ASP A 94 -14.44 -24.12 -3.30
N VAL A 95 -15.16 -23.74 -2.26
CA VAL A 95 -14.70 -23.78 -0.87
C VAL A 95 -15.63 -24.69 -0.08
N SER A 96 -15.09 -25.69 0.61
CA SER A 96 -15.88 -26.54 1.50
C SER A 96 -16.42 -25.73 2.69
N LYS A 97 -17.55 -26.17 3.26
CA LYS A 97 -18.20 -25.47 4.38
C LYS A 97 -17.29 -25.32 5.63
N ASP A 98 -16.41 -26.27 5.84
CA ASP A 98 -15.41 -26.26 6.92
C ASP A 98 -14.13 -25.48 6.56
N GLY A 99 -14.05 -24.94 5.31
CA GLY A 99 -12.89 -24.18 4.84
C GLY A 99 -11.62 -25.01 4.63
N LEU A 100 -11.70 -26.35 4.74
CA LEU A 100 -10.52 -27.22 4.67
C LEU A 100 -10.18 -27.69 3.25
N THR A 101 -11.06 -27.45 2.28
CA THR A 101 -10.82 -27.74 0.88
C THR A 101 -11.14 -26.53 0.02
N LEU A 102 -10.14 -26.07 -0.75
CA LEU A 102 -10.27 -24.96 -1.68
C LEU A 102 -10.00 -25.47 -3.10
N LYS A 103 -10.82 -25.10 -4.08
CA LYS A 103 -10.65 -25.48 -5.48
C LYS A 103 -10.36 -24.23 -6.31
N TYR A 104 -9.21 -24.20 -6.95
CA TYR A 104 -8.84 -23.17 -7.91
C TYR A 104 -9.01 -23.71 -9.32
N ARG A 105 -10.10 -23.32 -10.01
CA ARG A 105 -10.39 -23.72 -11.39
C ARG A 105 -9.70 -22.80 -12.37
N LEU A 106 -8.59 -23.27 -12.95
CA LEU A 106 -7.77 -22.49 -13.87
C LEU A 106 -8.46 -22.34 -15.24
N ARG A 107 -8.27 -21.19 -15.86
CA ARG A 107 -8.62 -20.99 -17.27
C ARG A 107 -7.75 -21.88 -18.14
N ARG A 108 -8.33 -22.56 -19.12
CA ARG A 108 -7.61 -23.52 -19.98
C ARG A 108 -6.77 -22.88 -21.08
N ASN A 109 -6.93 -21.60 -21.32
CA ASN A 109 -6.22 -20.85 -22.38
C ASN A 109 -5.01 -20.07 -21.89
N ILE A 110 -4.60 -20.19 -20.63
CA ILE A 110 -3.42 -19.52 -20.10
C ILE A 110 -2.15 -20.25 -20.56
N LYS A 111 -1.20 -19.46 -21.06
CA LYS A 111 0.15 -19.93 -21.38
C LYS A 111 1.18 -19.00 -20.76
N TRP A 112 2.29 -19.57 -20.39
CA TRP A 112 3.50 -18.84 -20.15
C TRP A 112 3.98 -18.13 -21.43
N GLN A 113 4.75 -17.07 -21.30
CA GLN A 113 5.23 -16.28 -22.46
C GLN A 113 6.22 -17.02 -23.36
N ASP A 114 6.65 -18.23 -22.97
CA ASP A 114 7.41 -19.18 -23.80
C ASP A 114 6.51 -20.23 -24.51
N GLY A 115 5.18 -20.14 -24.29
CA GLY A 115 4.19 -20.98 -24.96
C GLY A 115 3.74 -22.22 -24.18
N VAL A 116 4.39 -22.56 -23.06
CA VAL A 116 4.01 -23.69 -22.20
C VAL A 116 2.67 -23.40 -21.49
N PRO A 117 1.71 -24.33 -21.43
CA PRO A 117 0.47 -24.14 -20.69
C PRO A 117 0.71 -23.94 -19.19
N LEU A 118 -0.01 -22.98 -18.57
CA LEU A 118 -0.08 -22.85 -17.13
C LEU A 118 -1.10 -23.86 -16.58
N THR A 119 -0.68 -24.65 -15.60
CA THR A 119 -1.47 -25.73 -15.04
C THR A 119 -1.45 -25.73 -13.50
N CYS A 120 -2.22 -26.61 -12.88
CA CYS A 120 -2.19 -26.87 -11.44
C CYS A 120 -0.78 -27.16 -10.92
N ARG A 121 0.11 -27.76 -11.73
CA ARG A 121 1.49 -28.05 -11.33
C ARG A 121 2.25 -26.79 -10.97
N ASP A 122 1.98 -25.68 -11.67
CA ASP A 122 2.61 -24.39 -11.38
C ASP A 122 2.14 -23.81 -10.03
N LEU A 123 0.85 -23.98 -9.69
CA LEU A 123 0.34 -23.59 -8.38
C LEU A 123 0.99 -24.44 -7.26
N ARG A 124 1.03 -25.77 -7.45
CA ARG A 124 1.68 -26.68 -6.50
C ARG A 124 3.17 -26.35 -6.34
N PHE A 125 3.87 -26.12 -7.44
CA PHE A 125 5.27 -25.73 -7.41
C PHE A 125 5.49 -24.39 -6.69
N THR A 126 4.62 -23.39 -6.96
CA THR A 126 4.68 -22.08 -6.26
C THR A 126 4.59 -22.29 -4.75
N TRP A 127 3.63 -23.10 -4.27
CA TRP A 127 3.54 -23.46 -2.85
C TRP A 127 4.82 -24.15 -2.34
N GLN A 128 5.37 -25.10 -3.07
CA GLN A 128 6.62 -25.79 -2.69
C GLN A 128 7.79 -24.82 -2.59
N ALA A 129 7.89 -23.86 -3.52
CA ALA A 129 8.93 -22.83 -3.51
C ALA A 129 8.77 -21.87 -2.33
N VAL A 130 7.54 -21.47 -1.98
CA VAL A 130 7.26 -20.66 -0.77
C VAL A 130 7.64 -21.41 0.51
N MET A 131 7.39 -22.73 0.57
CA MET A 131 7.65 -23.54 1.76
C MET A 131 9.09 -24.05 1.87
N ASN A 132 9.93 -23.85 0.86
CA ASN A 132 11.33 -24.23 0.93
C ASN A 132 12.10 -23.27 1.86
N PRO A 133 12.66 -23.73 2.99
CA PRO A 133 13.33 -22.89 3.98
C PRO A 133 14.61 -22.21 3.47
N HIS A 134 15.15 -22.64 2.32
CA HIS A 134 16.32 -22.05 1.69
C HIS A 134 15.96 -20.89 0.73
N ASN A 135 14.69 -20.66 0.47
CA ASN A 135 14.21 -19.53 -0.33
C ASN A 135 13.92 -18.34 0.59
N ASN A 136 14.44 -17.16 0.24
CA ASN A 136 14.25 -15.92 1.01
C ASN A 136 12.89 -15.29 0.71
N VAL A 137 11.82 -16.05 0.91
CA VAL A 137 10.46 -15.55 0.61
C VAL A 137 10.02 -14.48 1.61
N VAL A 138 9.20 -13.55 1.13
CA VAL A 138 8.67 -12.44 1.94
C VAL A 138 7.80 -12.97 3.08
N THR A 139 6.95 -13.97 2.80
CA THR A 139 6.04 -14.57 3.78
C THR A 139 5.69 -16.00 3.42
N THR A 140 5.39 -16.79 4.45
CA THR A 140 4.82 -18.14 4.32
C THR A 140 3.38 -18.21 4.82
N ASP A 141 2.77 -17.07 5.16
CA ASP A 141 1.43 -17.01 5.73
C ASP A 141 0.38 -17.59 4.78
N GLY A 142 -0.54 -18.37 5.33
CA GLY A 142 -1.49 -19.18 4.56
C GLY A 142 -0.89 -20.42 3.92
N TYR A 143 0.29 -20.30 3.29
CA TYR A 143 0.96 -21.43 2.63
C TYR A 143 1.42 -22.52 3.61
N LYS A 144 1.87 -22.13 4.81
CA LYS A 144 2.23 -23.05 5.90
C LYS A 144 1.05 -23.91 6.39
N ASP A 145 -0.17 -23.42 6.17
CA ASP A 145 -1.42 -24.10 6.56
C ASP A 145 -1.96 -25.04 5.44
N ILE A 146 -1.32 -25.07 4.27
CA ILE A 146 -1.60 -26.06 3.24
C ILE A 146 -1.01 -27.42 3.66
N ARG A 147 -1.84 -28.48 3.58
CA ARG A 147 -1.40 -29.85 3.76
C ARG A 147 -0.85 -30.44 2.46
N ASP A 148 -1.60 -30.29 1.38
CA ASP A 148 -1.25 -30.75 0.02
C ASP A 148 -2.05 -30.01 -1.06
N VAL A 149 -1.59 -30.11 -2.30
CA VAL A 149 -2.25 -29.60 -3.50
C VAL A 149 -2.39 -30.75 -4.48
N ASP A 150 -3.62 -31.26 -4.67
CA ASP A 150 -3.93 -32.29 -5.65
C ASP A 150 -4.13 -31.68 -7.04
N CYS A 151 -3.41 -32.22 -8.01
CA CYS A 151 -3.41 -31.85 -9.42
C CYS A 151 -3.84 -33.02 -10.32
N SER A 152 -4.80 -33.84 -9.89
CA SER A 152 -5.36 -34.93 -10.68
C SER A 152 -6.02 -34.44 -11.99
N ASP A 153 -6.63 -33.23 -11.96
CA ASP A 153 -6.98 -32.45 -13.16
C ASP A 153 -5.93 -31.36 -13.37
N PRO A 154 -5.32 -31.28 -14.57
CA PRO A 154 -4.32 -30.25 -14.87
C PRO A 154 -4.82 -28.80 -14.70
N TYR A 155 -6.12 -28.56 -14.72
CA TYR A 155 -6.72 -27.23 -14.63
C TYR A 155 -7.57 -27.02 -13.37
N VAL A 156 -7.46 -27.92 -12.38
CA VAL A 156 -8.10 -27.75 -11.08
C VAL A 156 -7.09 -28.06 -9.98
N ALA A 157 -6.69 -27.04 -9.23
CA ALA A 157 -5.90 -27.25 -8.02
C ALA A 157 -6.85 -27.46 -6.83
N VAL A 158 -6.86 -28.68 -6.27
CA VAL A 158 -7.60 -28.97 -5.04
C VAL A 158 -6.63 -28.85 -3.87
N VAL A 159 -6.79 -27.79 -3.10
CA VAL A 159 -5.93 -27.45 -1.95
C VAL A 159 -6.57 -27.98 -0.68
N HIS A 160 -5.86 -28.85 0.02
CA HIS A 160 -6.27 -29.35 1.33
C HIS A 160 -5.54 -28.59 2.43
N MET A 161 -6.29 -27.89 3.27
CA MET A 161 -5.78 -27.10 4.37
C MET A 161 -5.62 -27.93 5.64
N LYS A 162 -4.67 -27.61 6.51
CA LYS A 162 -4.50 -28.16 7.86
C LYS A 162 -5.51 -27.58 8.84
N LYS A 163 -5.85 -26.29 8.62
CA LYS A 163 -6.87 -25.55 9.36
C LYS A 163 -7.54 -24.55 8.42
N LEU A 164 -8.69 -24.03 8.80
CA LEU A 164 -9.32 -22.93 8.10
C LEU A 164 -8.40 -21.71 8.10
N TYR A 165 -8.35 -21.01 6.97
CA TYR A 165 -7.63 -19.75 6.82
C TYR A 165 -8.46 -18.78 5.99
N ALA A 166 -9.18 -17.87 6.67
CA ALA A 166 -10.16 -16.99 6.03
C ALA A 166 -9.57 -16.04 4.96
N PRO A 167 -8.31 -15.51 5.10
CA PRO A 167 -7.72 -14.64 4.07
C PRO A 167 -7.23 -15.37 2.81
N TYR A 168 -7.67 -16.59 2.51
CA TYR A 168 -7.16 -17.44 1.42
C TYR A 168 -7.18 -16.76 0.04
N LEU A 169 -8.19 -15.93 -0.26
CA LEU A 169 -8.32 -15.29 -1.58
C LEU A 169 -7.21 -14.30 -1.88
N GLN A 170 -6.79 -13.55 -0.89
CA GLN A 170 -5.75 -12.53 -1.10
C GLN A 170 -4.36 -13.09 -0.89
N GLN A 171 -4.23 -14.15 -0.09
CA GLN A 171 -2.94 -14.69 0.33
C GLN A 171 -2.46 -15.82 -0.60
N LEU A 172 -3.30 -16.83 -0.85
CA LEU A 172 -2.88 -17.99 -1.62
C LEU A 172 -2.93 -17.70 -3.13
N TRP A 173 -1.76 -17.59 -3.76
CA TRP A 173 -1.60 -17.13 -5.16
C TRP A 173 -2.34 -15.83 -5.47
N GLY A 174 -2.65 -15.07 -4.43
CA GLY A 174 -3.29 -13.76 -4.48
C GLY A 174 -2.26 -12.63 -4.40
N VAL A 175 -2.69 -11.43 -4.74
CA VAL A 175 -1.80 -10.26 -4.83
C VAL A 175 -1.18 -9.86 -3.50
N ASN A 176 -1.83 -10.13 -2.38
CA ASN A 176 -1.34 -9.77 -1.04
C ASN A 176 -0.33 -10.76 -0.48
N GLY A 177 -0.36 -12.02 -0.94
CA GLY A 177 0.55 -13.06 -0.50
C GLY A 177 1.96 -12.97 -1.08
N ASN A 178 2.24 -11.95 -1.88
CA ASN A 178 3.50 -11.77 -2.59
C ASN A 178 3.96 -13.00 -3.40
N ALA A 179 3.06 -13.92 -3.70
CA ALA A 179 3.36 -15.13 -4.46
C ALA A 179 2.51 -15.18 -5.74
N ALA A 180 2.97 -14.49 -6.77
CA ALA A 180 2.48 -14.72 -8.12
C ALA A 180 2.73 -16.18 -8.53
N ILE A 181 1.89 -16.72 -9.39
CA ILE A 181 2.10 -18.08 -9.92
C ILE A 181 3.39 -18.08 -10.75
N VAL A 182 4.31 -19.02 -10.46
CA VAL A 182 5.61 -19.12 -11.13
C VAL A 182 5.78 -20.46 -11.87
N PRO A 183 6.54 -20.50 -13.00
CA PRO A 183 6.62 -21.67 -13.88
C PRO A 183 7.47 -22.80 -13.29
N GLU A 184 6.85 -23.95 -13.01
CA GLU A 184 7.55 -25.16 -12.56
C GLU A 184 8.66 -25.57 -13.55
N HIS A 185 8.36 -25.60 -14.85
CA HIS A 185 9.28 -26.09 -15.88
C HIS A 185 10.59 -25.29 -16.00
N LEU A 186 10.60 -24.04 -15.56
CA LEU A 186 11.80 -23.21 -15.56
C LEU A 186 12.51 -23.19 -14.22
N LEU A 187 11.76 -23.26 -13.13
CA LEU A 187 12.26 -22.95 -11.79
C LEU A 187 12.48 -24.18 -10.90
N ALA A 188 11.92 -25.36 -11.24
CA ALA A 188 12.06 -26.54 -10.41
C ALA A 188 13.53 -26.92 -10.11
N LYS A 189 14.42 -26.74 -11.09
CA LYS A 189 15.88 -27.01 -10.95
C LYS A 189 16.61 -26.08 -9.99
N TYR A 190 16.01 -24.92 -9.64
CA TYR A 190 16.56 -23.95 -8.72
C TYR A 190 15.96 -24.07 -7.32
N ASN A 191 14.88 -24.82 -7.15
CA ASN A 191 14.23 -24.99 -5.84
C ASN A 191 14.93 -26.09 -5.02
N ASP A 192 16.20 -25.88 -4.76
CA ASP A 192 17.12 -26.79 -4.08
C ASP A 192 17.39 -26.36 -2.61
N ASP A 193 18.24 -27.12 -1.93
CA ASP A 193 18.68 -26.88 -0.57
C ASP A 193 19.85 -25.88 -0.46
N LYS A 194 20.30 -25.32 -1.58
CA LYS A 194 21.38 -24.33 -1.66
C LYS A 194 20.88 -22.91 -1.79
N GLY A 195 19.57 -22.72 -1.91
CA GLY A 195 18.97 -21.41 -2.13
C GLY A 195 19.20 -20.84 -3.54
N SER A 196 19.45 -21.70 -4.53
CA SER A 196 19.70 -21.29 -5.92
C SER A 196 18.50 -20.52 -6.52
N PHE A 197 17.31 -20.72 -5.98
CA PHE A 197 16.11 -19.97 -6.36
C PHE A 197 16.28 -18.46 -6.17
N ASN A 198 16.95 -18.03 -5.10
CA ASN A 198 17.10 -16.62 -4.75
C ASN A 198 17.91 -15.82 -5.77
N THR A 199 18.80 -16.47 -6.52
CA THR A 199 19.69 -15.85 -7.51
C THR A 199 19.49 -16.33 -8.92
N ALA A 200 18.41 -17.07 -9.18
CA ALA A 200 18.09 -17.56 -10.51
C ALA A 200 17.96 -16.40 -11.52
N PRO A 201 18.40 -16.54 -12.79
CA PRO A 201 18.26 -15.48 -13.80
C PRO A 201 16.81 -15.00 -13.98
N TYR A 202 15.86 -15.85 -13.67
CA TYR A 202 14.43 -15.55 -13.63
C TYR A 202 14.09 -14.32 -12.77
N GLN A 203 14.83 -14.05 -11.71
CA GLN A 203 14.56 -12.94 -10.79
C GLN A 203 14.72 -11.56 -11.45
N SER A 204 15.47 -11.50 -12.54
CA SER A 204 15.69 -10.27 -13.32
C SER A 204 14.99 -10.28 -14.66
N MET A 205 14.83 -11.46 -15.28
CA MET A 205 14.22 -11.64 -16.60
C MET A 205 13.16 -12.75 -16.54
N PRO A 206 12.04 -12.48 -15.86
CA PRO A 206 11.01 -13.49 -15.68
C PRO A 206 10.28 -13.84 -16.98
N VAL A 207 9.93 -15.10 -17.12
CA VAL A 207 8.93 -15.58 -18.06
C VAL A 207 7.61 -15.63 -17.30
N GLY A 208 6.76 -14.64 -17.49
CA GLY A 208 5.47 -14.52 -16.84
C GLY A 208 4.34 -15.15 -17.66
N SER A 209 3.12 -15.02 -17.15
CA SER A 209 1.87 -15.34 -17.84
C SER A 209 0.96 -14.11 -18.01
N GLY A 210 1.43 -12.96 -17.56
CA GLY A 210 0.69 -11.69 -17.58
C GLY A 210 0.64 -10.99 -18.94
N PRO A 211 0.05 -9.80 -18.98
CA PRO A 211 -0.21 -9.05 -20.20
C PRO A 211 1.04 -8.50 -20.90
N PHE A 212 2.19 -8.37 -20.19
CA PHE A 212 3.42 -7.85 -20.76
C PHE A 212 4.61 -8.75 -20.40
N LYS A 213 5.59 -8.82 -21.30
CA LYS A 213 6.84 -9.58 -21.19
C LYS A 213 8.00 -8.64 -20.98
N VAL A 214 8.83 -8.88 -19.98
CA VAL A 214 10.09 -8.17 -19.77
C VAL A 214 11.05 -8.49 -20.93
N ILE A 215 11.56 -7.46 -21.58
CA ILE A 215 12.52 -7.60 -22.71
C ILE A 215 13.87 -7.00 -22.39
N GLU A 216 13.95 -6.09 -21.41
CA GLU A 216 15.18 -5.44 -21.03
C GLU A 216 15.07 -4.90 -19.59
N TRP A 217 16.16 -5.02 -18.84
CA TRP A 217 16.36 -4.31 -17.57
C TRP A 217 17.72 -3.65 -17.56
N GLN A 218 17.73 -2.34 -17.70
CA GLN A 218 18.90 -1.50 -17.53
C GLN A 218 18.96 -1.03 -16.08
N ARG A 219 19.80 -1.69 -15.27
CA ARG A 219 19.94 -1.39 -13.83
C ARG A 219 20.25 0.08 -13.59
N GLY A 220 19.58 0.67 -12.58
CA GLY A 220 19.69 2.09 -12.25
C GLY A 220 18.99 3.03 -13.24
N ASN A 221 18.24 2.51 -14.23
CA ASN A 221 17.62 3.34 -15.27
C ASN A 221 16.18 2.92 -15.58
N SER A 222 15.98 1.75 -16.22
CA SER A 222 14.66 1.39 -16.75
C SER A 222 14.44 -0.11 -16.92
N ILE A 223 13.15 -0.48 -16.93
CA ILE A 223 12.67 -1.82 -17.32
C ILE A 223 11.71 -1.63 -18.50
N ARG A 224 11.95 -2.36 -19.59
CA ARG A 224 11.09 -2.34 -20.78
C ARG A 224 10.31 -3.65 -20.86
N MET A 225 9.02 -3.51 -21.12
CA MET A 225 8.10 -4.64 -21.25
C MET A 225 7.32 -4.51 -22.55
N GLN A 226 7.29 -5.57 -23.32
CA GLN A 226 6.54 -5.68 -24.58
C GLN A 226 5.22 -6.40 -24.36
N VAL A 227 4.20 -6.05 -25.14
CA VAL A 227 2.90 -6.71 -25.11
C VAL A 227 3.00 -8.23 -25.28
N ASN A 228 2.23 -8.96 -24.48
CA ASN A 228 1.95 -10.37 -24.71
C ASN A 228 0.68 -10.48 -25.58
N PRO A 229 0.81 -10.72 -26.90
CA PRO A 229 -0.36 -10.75 -27.78
C PRO A 229 -1.30 -11.94 -27.54
N GLN A 230 -0.81 -12.96 -26.80
CA GLN A 230 -1.55 -14.17 -26.46
C GLN A 230 -2.10 -14.14 -25.02
N PHE A 231 -2.17 -12.96 -24.41
CA PHE A 231 -2.71 -12.84 -23.05
C PHE A 231 -4.16 -13.36 -23.01
N TYR A 232 -4.46 -14.18 -22.03
CA TYR A 232 -5.69 -14.98 -21.98
C TYR A 232 -6.99 -14.17 -21.77
N LEU A 233 -6.91 -12.93 -21.26
CA LEU A 233 -8.06 -12.00 -21.15
C LEU A 233 -8.21 -11.11 -22.39
N GLY A 234 -7.47 -11.40 -23.47
CA GLY A 234 -7.45 -10.64 -24.70
C GLY A 234 -6.16 -9.84 -24.86
N ARG A 235 -5.80 -9.54 -26.13
CA ARG A 235 -4.60 -8.77 -26.40
C ARG A 235 -4.66 -7.39 -25.70
N PRO A 236 -3.64 -7.01 -24.89
CA PRO A 236 -3.53 -5.67 -24.35
C PRO A 236 -3.51 -4.60 -25.45
N LYS A 237 -4.08 -3.44 -25.14
CA LYS A 237 -4.18 -2.33 -26.10
C LYS A 237 -2.86 -1.56 -26.27
N LEU A 238 -2.03 -1.50 -25.21
CA LEU A 238 -0.66 -0.99 -25.30
C LEU A 238 0.25 -2.01 -25.99
N ASN A 239 1.28 -1.52 -26.67
CA ASN A 239 2.31 -2.34 -27.29
C ASN A 239 3.56 -2.45 -26.40
N GLU A 240 3.84 -1.42 -25.62
CA GLU A 240 5.02 -1.33 -24.76
C GLU A 240 4.70 -0.60 -23.47
N VAL A 241 5.36 -1.04 -22.38
CA VAL A 241 5.37 -0.35 -21.09
C VAL A 241 6.81 -0.15 -20.68
N VAL A 242 7.16 1.08 -20.27
CA VAL A 242 8.50 1.46 -19.83
C VAL A 242 8.42 1.99 -18.41
N PHE A 243 8.98 1.24 -17.49
CA PHE A 243 9.23 1.71 -16.13
C PHE A 243 10.53 2.52 -16.11
N ARG A 244 10.53 3.68 -15.46
CA ARG A 244 11.69 4.53 -15.23
C ARG A 244 11.98 4.65 -13.75
N TYR A 245 13.19 4.29 -13.34
CA TYR A 245 13.68 4.56 -12.01
C TYR A 245 14.17 6.00 -11.92
N LEU A 246 13.48 6.83 -11.15
CA LEU A 246 13.81 8.23 -10.92
C LEU A 246 13.73 8.51 -9.42
N PRO A 247 14.86 8.46 -8.69
CA PRO A 247 14.87 8.45 -7.23
C PRO A 247 14.37 9.76 -6.59
N ASP A 248 14.48 10.87 -7.31
CA ASP A 248 14.06 12.18 -6.81
C ASP A 248 12.71 12.59 -7.41
N GLU A 249 11.74 12.90 -6.55
CA GLU A 249 10.38 13.25 -6.96
C GLU A 249 10.33 14.55 -7.78
N SER A 250 11.23 15.51 -7.54
CA SER A 250 11.31 16.72 -8.36
C SER A 250 11.75 16.39 -9.78
N THR A 251 12.65 15.42 -9.94
CA THR A 251 13.05 14.86 -11.23
C THR A 251 11.90 14.16 -11.93
N GLN A 252 11.10 13.37 -11.20
CA GLN A 252 9.91 12.72 -11.74
C GLN A 252 8.89 13.75 -12.25
N ILE A 253 8.62 14.79 -11.45
CA ILE A 253 7.71 15.88 -11.81
C ILE A 253 8.24 16.62 -13.04
N THR A 254 9.54 16.90 -13.11
CA THR A 254 10.16 17.54 -14.28
C THR A 254 10.02 16.66 -15.51
N SER A 255 10.30 15.36 -15.40
CA SER A 255 10.15 14.39 -16.51
C SER A 255 8.71 14.29 -17.02
N LEU A 256 7.72 14.44 -16.12
CA LEU A 256 6.31 14.52 -16.50
C LEU A 256 6.02 15.84 -17.26
N GLN A 257 6.55 16.98 -16.81
CA GLN A 257 6.36 18.28 -17.44
C GLN A 257 7.08 18.40 -18.80
N THR A 258 8.21 17.70 -18.97
CA THR A 258 8.94 17.61 -20.25
C THR A 258 8.42 16.50 -21.15
N HIS A 259 7.42 15.75 -20.67
CA HIS A 259 6.77 14.63 -21.39
C HIS A 259 7.72 13.44 -21.68
N ASP A 260 8.74 13.26 -20.82
CA ASP A 260 9.61 12.07 -20.87
C ASP A 260 8.97 10.84 -20.27
N ILE A 261 8.01 11.05 -19.37
CA ILE A 261 7.12 10.03 -18.81
C ILE A 261 5.66 10.44 -18.99
N ASP A 262 4.76 9.46 -18.97
CA ASP A 262 3.31 9.64 -19.08
C ASP A 262 2.62 9.62 -17.71
N MET A 263 3.30 9.07 -16.68
CA MET A 263 2.70 8.89 -15.37
C MET A 263 3.76 8.85 -14.28
N LEU A 264 3.44 9.47 -13.15
CA LEU A 264 4.07 9.26 -11.87
C LEU A 264 3.17 8.28 -11.12
N ALA A 265 3.66 7.05 -10.89
CA ALA A 265 2.84 5.95 -10.41
C ALA A 265 2.54 6.01 -8.92
N ARG A 266 3.49 6.56 -8.14
CA ARG A 266 3.31 6.78 -6.70
C ARG A 266 3.84 8.14 -6.33
N GLY A 267 3.00 8.94 -5.69
CA GLY A 267 3.37 10.24 -5.17
C GLY A 267 3.15 10.33 -3.67
N THR A 268 3.69 11.36 -3.03
CA THR A 268 3.36 11.65 -1.65
C THR A 268 2.25 12.69 -1.57
N GLY A 269 1.39 12.59 -0.56
CA GLY A 269 0.33 13.57 -0.34
C GLY A 269 0.84 15.00 -0.15
N LEU A 270 2.11 15.19 0.22
CA LEU A 270 2.77 16.49 0.36
C LEU A 270 2.84 17.26 -0.96
N ASN A 271 2.97 16.55 -2.08
CA ASN A 271 3.11 17.15 -3.40
C ASN A 271 1.78 17.39 -4.13
N TRP A 272 0.67 17.05 -3.51
CA TRP A 272 -0.66 17.24 -4.10
C TRP A 272 -0.91 18.67 -4.62
N PRO A 273 -0.57 19.77 -3.88
CA PRO A 273 -0.73 21.12 -4.41
C PRO A 273 0.05 21.34 -5.70
N ARG A 274 1.25 20.75 -5.84
CA ARG A 274 2.06 20.82 -7.05
C ARG A 274 1.42 20.03 -8.19
N TYR A 275 0.91 18.82 -7.93
CA TYR A 275 0.21 18.01 -8.94
C TYR A 275 -0.99 18.76 -9.50
N VAL A 276 -1.81 19.37 -8.64
CA VAL A 276 -2.93 20.22 -9.07
C VAL A 276 -2.45 21.42 -9.90
N SER A 277 -1.36 22.05 -9.48
CA SER A 277 -0.79 23.21 -10.19
C SER A 277 -0.34 22.89 -11.61
N ILE A 278 0.28 21.71 -11.83
CA ILE A 278 0.81 21.32 -13.15
C ILE A 278 -0.22 20.57 -14.02
N SER A 279 -1.34 20.12 -13.45
CA SER A 279 -2.44 19.46 -14.16
C SER A 279 -3.59 20.42 -14.52
N GLY A 280 -3.32 21.72 -14.55
CA GLY A 280 -4.32 22.74 -14.91
C GLY A 280 -4.81 22.63 -16.37
N PRO A 281 -5.84 23.41 -16.74
CA PRO A 281 -6.41 23.38 -18.09
C PRO A 281 -5.35 23.56 -19.17
N GLY A 282 -5.35 22.68 -20.17
CA GLY A 282 -4.39 22.71 -21.29
C GLY A 282 -3.01 22.09 -21.01
N SER A 283 -2.78 21.52 -19.81
CA SER A 283 -1.53 20.83 -19.48
C SER A 283 -1.40 19.45 -20.14
N GLY A 284 -2.51 18.86 -20.55
CA GLY A 284 -2.55 17.46 -21.02
C GLY A 284 -2.35 16.44 -19.88
N LEU A 285 -2.41 16.86 -18.62
CA LEU A 285 -2.24 16.02 -17.45
C LEU A 285 -3.54 15.94 -16.62
N THR A 286 -3.74 14.81 -15.97
CA THR A 286 -4.81 14.56 -15.01
C THR A 286 -4.19 14.20 -13.66
N ALA A 287 -4.62 14.89 -12.60
CA ALA A 287 -4.28 14.54 -11.23
C ALA A 287 -5.51 14.03 -10.48
N VAL A 288 -5.38 12.88 -9.82
CA VAL A 288 -6.44 12.26 -9.01
C VAL A 288 -5.89 11.78 -7.68
N ARG A 289 -6.77 11.65 -6.68
CA ARG A 289 -6.48 11.00 -5.40
C ARG A 289 -7.43 9.83 -5.23
N VAL A 290 -6.90 8.68 -4.87
CA VAL A 290 -7.65 7.46 -4.67
C VAL A 290 -7.48 6.99 -3.23
N ASN A 291 -8.56 6.60 -2.59
CA ASN A 291 -8.49 6.05 -1.24
C ASN A 291 -7.62 4.79 -1.24
N ASP A 292 -6.74 4.69 -0.25
CA ASP A 292 -5.82 3.58 -0.06
C ASP A 292 -6.08 2.88 1.28
N PHE A 293 -5.58 1.66 1.44
CA PHE A 293 -5.56 0.94 2.70
C PHE A 293 -4.35 1.27 3.57
N LEU A 294 -3.41 2.05 3.06
CA LEU A 294 -2.29 2.58 3.85
C LEU A 294 -2.85 3.53 4.92
N PHE A 295 -2.53 3.27 6.18
CA PHE A 295 -2.89 4.15 7.29
C PHE A 295 -1.66 4.57 8.09
N THR A 296 -1.71 5.78 8.64
CA THR A 296 -0.67 6.31 9.53
C THR A 296 -1.18 6.31 10.95
N HIS A 297 -0.35 5.83 11.86
CA HIS A 297 -0.70 5.67 13.27
C HIS A 297 0.47 6.00 14.20
N ILE A 298 0.15 6.14 15.47
CA ILE A 298 1.08 6.38 16.56
C ILE A 298 0.96 5.20 17.53
N ASP A 299 2.01 4.42 17.68
CA ASP A 299 2.07 3.30 18.59
C ASP A 299 2.71 3.67 19.92
N PHE A 300 2.10 3.23 20.99
CA PHE A 300 2.65 3.34 22.34
C PHE A 300 3.35 2.04 22.74
N ASN A 301 4.59 2.14 23.19
CA ASN A 301 5.24 0.99 23.80
C ASN A 301 4.72 0.76 25.23
N LEU A 302 3.81 -0.20 25.39
CA LEU A 302 3.13 -0.44 26.66
C LEU A 302 4.05 -1.01 27.76
N GLN A 303 5.27 -1.43 27.42
CA GLN A 303 6.29 -1.79 28.42
C GLN A 303 6.93 -0.56 29.08
N ARG A 304 6.77 0.64 28.49
CA ARG A 304 7.30 1.87 29.06
C ARG A 304 6.41 2.40 30.16
N PRO A 305 6.97 2.81 31.32
CA PRO A 305 6.16 3.18 32.50
C PRO A 305 5.19 4.35 32.31
N LEU A 306 5.47 5.29 31.36
CA LEU A 306 4.52 6.35 31.03
C LEU A 306 3.42 5.84 30.09
N MET A 307 3.79 5.00 29.13
CA MET A 307 2.87 4.48 28.13
C MET A 307 2.03 3.31 28.65
N SER A 308 2.39 2.66 29.76
CA SER A 308 1.53 1.70 30.46
C SER A 308 0.34 2.37 31.17
N ASP A 309 0.44 3.68 31.50
CA ASP A 309 -0.69 4.44 32.09
C ASP A 309 -1.71 4.79 30.99
N ARG A 310 -2.86 4.09 30.98
CA ARG A 310 -3.95 4.35 30.04
C ARG A 310 -4.42 5.82 30.03
N SER A 311 -4.39 6.48 31.19
CA SER A 311 -4.81 7.89 31.28
C SER A 311 -3.92 8.80 30.45
N VAL A 312 -2.62 8.52 30.41
CA VAL A 312 -1.68 9.25 29.54
C VAL A 312 -2.01 9.03 28.06
N ARG A 313 -2.17 7.77 27.63
CA ARG A 313 -2.48 7.45 26.23
C ARG A 313 -3.82 8.06 25.80
N LEU A 314 -4.84 7.95 26.64
CA LEU A 314 -6.16 8.52 26.37
C LEU A 314 -6.12 10.05 26.27
N ALA A 315 -5.36 10.73 27.13
CA ALA A 315 -5.18 12.16 27.06
C ALA A 315 -4.44 12.59 25.78
N LEU A 316 -3.39 11.86 25.38
CA LEU A 316 -2.69 12.10 24.11
C LEU A 316 -3.62 11.89 22.90
N ALA A 317 -4.52 10.90 22.96
CA ALA A 317 -5.51 10.66 21.89
C ALA A 317 -6.49 11.83 21.74
N TYR A 318 -7.04 12.35 22.84
CA TYR A 318 -7.92 13.53 22.83
C TYR A 318 -7.17 14.82 22.46
N ALA A 319 -5.88 14.92 22.76
CA ALA A 319 -5.05 16.08 22.39
C ALA A 319 -4.57 16.05 20.93
N THR A 320 -4.83 14.98 20.20
CA THR A 320 -4.39 14.84 18.80
C THR A 320 -5.46 15.35 17.83
N ASN A 321 -5.20 16.49 17.21
CA ASN A 321 -6.07 17.09 16.18
C ASN A 321 -5.73 16.46 14.81
N ARG A 322 -6.43 15.40 14.46
CA ARG A 322 -6.28 14.69 13.20
C ARG A 322 -6.63 15.54 11.99
N ASP A 323 -7.66 16.39 12.11
CA ASP A 323 -8.11 17.26 11.02
C ASP A 323 -7.06 18.32 10.67
N GLU A 324 -6.35 18.84 11.67
CA GLU A 324 -5.22 19.73 11.42
C GLU A 324 -4.10 19.01 10.65
N ILE A 325 -3.76 17.79 11.03
CA ILE A 325 -2.74 16.98 10.34
C ILE A 325 -3.17 16.72 8.88
N VAL A 326 -4.41 16.27 8.67
CA VAL A 326 -4.95 15.98 7.34
C VAL A 326 -4.97 17.23 6.45
N THR A 327 -5.35 18.39 6.99
CA THR A 327 -5.48 19.62 6.20
C THR A 327 -4.17 20.33 5.99
N LYS A 328 -3.34 20.47 7.04
CA LYS A 328 -2.12 21.28 7.03
C LYS A 328 -0.89 20.52 6.53
N VAL A 329 -0.75 19.25 6.92
CA VAL A 329 0.40 18.43 6.52
C VAL A 329 0.10 17.63 5.27
N MET A 330 -1.06 16.92 5.23
CA MET A 330 -1.40 16.05 4.11
C MET A 330 -2.14 16.77 2.96
N HIS A 331 -2.40 18.06 3.08
CA HIS A 331 -3.10 18.88 2.07
C HIS A 331 -4.41 18.22 1.57
N GLY A 332 -5.14 17.55 2.47
CA GLY A 332 -6.36 16.81 2.15
C GLY A 332 -6.13 15.46 1.42
N SER A 333 -4.88 15.01 1.27
CA SER A 333 -4.55 13.68 0.70
C SER A 333 -4.60 12.57 1.76
N ALA A 334 -5.55 12.70 2.68
CA ALA A 334 -5.83 11.70 3.71
C ALA A 334 -7.28 11.82 4.19
N ILE A 335 -7.76 10.80 4.90
CA ILE A 335 -9.06 10.77 5.57
C ILE A 335 -8.79 10.49 7.05
N ALA A 336 -9.14 11.44 7.93
CA ALA A 336 -8.98 11.26 9.37
C ALA A 336 -9.69 9.96 9.85
N ALA A 337 -9.00 9.19 10.67
CA ALA A 337 -9.46 7.89 11.14
C ALA A 337 -9.24 7.70 12.64
N GLN A 338 -9.98 6.77 13.24
CA GLN A 338 -9.85 6.41 14.66
C GLN A 338 -9.82 4.88 14.87
N THR A 339 -9.81 4.13 13.79
CA THR A 339 -9.62 2.67 13.74
C THR A 339 -8.76 2.34 12.51
N ASP A 340 -8.04 1.25 12.57
CA ASP A 340 -7.24 0.67 11.50
C ASP A 340 -8.10 -0.03 10.43
N GLN A 341 -9.37 -0.31 10.75
CA GLN A 341 -10.30 -0.86 9.78
C GLN A 341 -10.77 0.23 8.82
N SER A 342 -10.43 0.06 7.55
CA SER A 342 -10.77 1.04 6.51
C SER A 342 -12.28 1.11 6.27
N PRO A 343 -12.88 2.31 6.17
CA PRO A 343 -14.28 2.47 5.74
C PRO A 343 -14.56 1.89 4.35
N GLN A 344 -13.53 1.63 3.54
CA GLN A 344 -13.67 0.97 2.24
C GLN A 344 -14.05 -0.51 2.40
N LEU A 345 -13.65 -1.14 3.51
CA LEU A 345 -14.11 -2.48 3.92
C LEU A 345 -15.41 -2.37 4.72
N SER A 346 -16.46 -1.85 4.08
CA SER A 346 -17.74 -1.54 4.74
C SER A 346 -18.37 -2.74 5.48
N TRP A 347 -17.99 -3.96 5.11
CA TRP A 347 -18.45 -5.16 5.78
C TRP A 347 -17.75 -5.40 7.12
N ALA A 348 -16.51 -4.95 7.32
CA ALA A 348 -15.74 -5.12 8.57
C ALA A 348 -15.75 -3.86 9.44
N TYR A 349 -15.76 -2.68 8.81
CA TYR A 349 -15.87 -1.41 9.51
C TYR A 349 -17.26 -1.25 10.14
N THR A 350 -17.35 -1.16 11.46
CA THR A 350 -18.65 -1.02 12.16
C THR A 350 -18.93 0.41 12.60
N GLY A 351 -17.90 1.17 12.93
CA GLY A 351 -18.05 2.50 13.54
C GLY A 351 -18.62 2.48 14.97
N ASN A 352 -18.90 1.29 15.52
CA ASN A 352 -19.48 1.09 16.86
C ASN A 352 -18.38 0.89 17.91
N PHE A 353 -17.61 1.95 18.15
CA PHE A 353 -16.55 2.00 19.17
C PHE A 353 -16.45 3.40 19.76
N GLU A 354 -15.84 3.52 20.97
CA GLU A 354 -15.61 4.81 21.61
C GLU A 354 -14.69 5.69 20.75
N ARG A 355 -15.14 6.91 20.45
CA ARG A 355 -14.37 7.86 19.67
C ARG A 355 -13.65 8.85 20.58
N HIS A 356 -12.42 9.20 20.18
CA HIS A 356 -11.60 10.21 20.84
C HIS A 356 -11.41 11.42 19.92
N PRO A 357 -12.45 12.27 19.73
CA PRO A 357 -12.33 13.50 18.95
C PRO A 357 -11.38 14.46 19.64
N PHE A 358 -10.79 15.38 18.88
CA PHE A 358 -9.91 16.40 19.44
C PHE A 358 -10.63 17.24 20.50
N ASP A 359 -10.11 17.21 21.71
CA ASP A 359 -10.58 17.99 22.86
C ASP A 359 -9.43 18.14 23.88
N SER A 360 -8.66 19.21 23.78
CA SER A 360 -7.52 19.49 24.66
C SER A 360 -7.95 19.77 26.12
N ALA A 361 -9.18 20.27 26.32
CA ALA A 361 -9.72 20.49 27.67
C ALA A 361 -10.02 19.16 28.35
N LYS A 362 -10.69 18.22 27.65
CA LYS A 362 -10.93 16.86 28.13
C LYS A 362 -9.62 16.12 28.38
N ALA A 363 -8.64 16.24 27.47
CA ALA A 363 -7.30 15.67 27.67
C ALA A 363 -6.65 16.16 28.97
N SER A 364 -6.71 17.45 29.24
CA SER A 364 -6.20 18.05 30.49
C SER A 364 -6.94 17.53 31.72
N GLN A 365 -8.29 17.44 31.67
CA GLN A 365 -9.10 16.90 32.77
C GLN A 365 -8.76 15.44 33.08
N ILE A 366 -8.51 14.61 32.06
CA ILE A 366 -8.09 13.21 32.24
C ILE A 366 -6.76 13.14 33.00
N LEU A 367 -5.79 13.97 32.62
CA LEU A 367 -4.50 14.02 33.31
C LEU A 367 -4.64 14.54 34.75
N ASP A 368 -5.46 15.58 34.97
CA ASP A 368 -5.73 16.11 36.31
C ASP A 368 -6.37 15.03 37.22
N ALA A 369 -7.39 14.33 36.73
CA ALA A 369 -8.07 13.25 37.46
C ALA A 369 -7.11 12.08 37.74
N ALA A 370 -6.15 11.81 36.85
CA ALA A 370 -5.10 10.82 37.03
C ALA A 370 -3.97 11.27 37.98
N GLY A 371 -4.02 12.50 38.49
CA GLY A 371 -3.04 13.04 39.47
C GLY A 371 -1.80 13.66 38.81
N TRP A 372 -1.80 13.93 37.50
CA TRP A 372 -0.75 14.65 36.80
C TRP A 372 -0.90 16.17 37.01
N LYS A 373 -0.05 16.76 37.81
CA LYS A 373 -0.10 18.20 38.15
C LYS A 373 0.82 19.00 37.25
N ARG A 374 0.35 20.13 36.73
CA ARG A 374 1.13 21.04 35.87
C ARG A 374 2.17 21.78 36.72
N GLY A 375 3.44 21.70 36.30
CA GLY A 375 4.56 22.44 36.90
C GLY A 375 4.61 23.88 36.45
N THR A 376 5.55 24.64 37.01
CA THR A 376 5.79 26.08 36.67
C THR A 376 6.30 26.24 35.24
N ASP A 377 6.95 25.24 34.69
CA ASP A 377 7.43 25.15 33.31
C ASP A 377 6.36 24.67 32.30
N GLY A 378 5.12 24.45 32.78
CA GLY A 378 4.01 24.01 31.98
C GLY A 378 3.91 22.49 31.80
N ILE A 379 4.95 21.72 32.14
CA ILE A 379 4.94 20.26 32.00
C ILE A 379 4.39 19.59 33.26
N ARG A 380 3.63 18.52 33.05
CA ARG A 380 2.99 17.78 34.16
C ARG A 380 3.95 16.83 34.85
N THR A 381 3.71 16.67 36.16
CA THR A 381 4.45 15.70 36.99
C THR A 381 3.50 14.90 37.85
N LYS A 382 3.83 13.63 38.11
CA LYS A 382 3.10 12.73 39.02
C LYS A 382 4.11 11.90 39.78
N ASN A 383 4.06 11.93 41.14
CA ASN A 383 4.98 11.19 41.99
C ASN A 383 6.47 11.42 41.67
N GLY A 384 6.85 12.67 41.40
CA GLY A 384 8.21 13.06 41.02
C GLY A 384 8.60 12.71 39.57
N ARG A 385 7.77 12.01 38.82
CA ARG A 385 8.02 11.67 37.42
C ARG A 385 7.41 12.74 36.51
N ARG A 386 8.20 13.24 35.59
CA ARG A 386 7.80 14.20 34.56
C ARG A 386 7.05 13.48 33.42
N LEU A 387 6.03 14.10 32.84
CA LEU A 387 5.33 13.59 31.65
C LEU A 387 6.16 13.96 30.41
N ALA A 388 7.29 13.28 30.27
CA ALA A 388 8.26 13.50 29.19
C ALA A 388 8.68 12.15 28.60
N PHE A 389 8.66 12.05 27.27
CA PHE A 389 8.92 10.81 26.53
C PHE A 389 9.53 11.10 25.14
N ASN A 390 10.07 10.08 24.51
CA ASN A 390 10.59 10.18 23.15
C ASN A 390 9.48 9.85 22.12
N LEU A 391 9.39 10.69 21.09
CA LEU A 391 8.60 10.47 19.88
C LEU A 391 9.56 10.16 18.74
N THR A 392 9.31 9.06 18.05
CA THR A 392 10.19 8.52 17.00
C THR A 392 9.40 8.35 15.71
N CYS A 393 9.97 8.77 14.58
CA CYS A 393 9.49 8.38 13.25
C CYS A 393 10.65 7.92 12.34
N ILE A 394 10.33 7.60 11.09
CA ILE A 394 11.34 7.32 10.06
C ILE A 394 12.06 8.63 9.73
N ALA A 395 13.39 8.68 9.94
CA ALA A 395 14.19 9.88 9.78
C ALA A 395 14.15 10.48 8.36
N GLU A 396 14.02 9.62 7.35
CA GLU A 396 13.94 10.00 5.93
C GLU A 396 12.55 10.50 5.51
N SER A 397 11.51 10.28 6.34
CA SER A 397 10.13 10.61 6.00
C SER A 397 9.79 12.07 6.26
N ASN A 398 9.67 12.87 5.22
CA ASN A 398 9.33 14.30 5.34
C ASN A 398 7.96 14.55 5.97
N TYR A 399 6.92 13.79 5.57
CA TYR A 399 5.58 13.98 6.14
C TYR A 399 5.55 13.59 7.62
N ALA A 400 6.21 12.49 8.01
CA ALA A 400 6.23 12.04 9.39
C ALA A 400 6.90 13.08 10.30
N ARG A 401 8.02 13.68 9.89
CA ARG A 401 8.68 14.77 10.63
C ARG A 401 7.81 16.01 10.80
N GLN A 402 7.00 16.34 9.79
CA GLN A 402 6.04 17.44 9.91
C GLN A 402 4.92 17.11 10.91
N ILE A 403 4.41 15.87 10.86
CA ILE A 403 3.40 15.39 11.83
C ILE A 403 3.97 15.41 13.25
N GLU A 404 5.20 14.95 13.48
CA GLU A 404 5.85 15.01 14.81
C GLU A 404 5.87 16.43 15.37
N THR A 405 6.19 17.42 14.56
CA THR A 405 6.21 18.82 14.98
C THR A 405 4.82 19.30 15.40
N VAL A 406 3.78 18.90 14.68
CA VAL A 406 2.39 19.20 15.04
C VAL A 406 2.00 18.53 16.36
N LEU A 407 2.31 17.22 16.51
CA LEU A 407 2.02 16.45 17.71
C LEU A 407 2.77 16.99 18.93
N GLN A 408 4.05 17.32 18.78
CA GLN A 408 4.87 17.92 19.85
C GLN A 408 4.21 19.19 20.40
N ARG A 409 3.75 20.10 19.53
CA ARG A 409 3.02 21.30 19.92
C ARG A 409 1.70 20.98 20.61
N GLN A 410 0.86 20.13 20.00
CA GLN A 410 -0.47 19.78 20.54
C GLN A 410 -0.36 19.11 21.92
N TRP A 411 0.59 18.21 22.10
CA TRP A 411 0.78 17.52 23.36
C TRP A 411 1.43 18.41 24.43
N HIS A 412 2.28 19.35 24.03
CA HIS A 412 2.80 20.36 24.95
C HIS A 412 1.70 21.24 25.55
N GLU A 413 0.65 21.56 24.79
CA GLU A 413 -0.50 22.35 25.25
C GLU A 413 -1.21 21.70 26.44
N ILE A 414 -1.21 20.37 26.54
CA ILE A 414 -1.77 19.63 27.67
C ILE A 414 -0.74 19.30 28.77
N GLY A 415 0.51 19.74 28.61
CA GLY A 415 1.60 19.56 29.56
C GLY A 415 2.38 18.26 29.42
N ALA A 416 2.39 17.66 28.23
CA ALA A 416 3.24 16.53 27.89
C ALA A 416 4.42 16.97 27.00
N GLU A 417 5.64 16.56 27.35
CA GLU A 417 6.86 16.91 26.64
C GLU A 417 7.31 15.73 25.75
N ALA A 418 7.17 15.88 24.44
CA ALA A 418 7.64 14.91 23.45
C ALA A 418 8.99 15.36 22.89
N SER A 419 10.04 14.56 23.09
CA SER A 419 11.38 14.77 22.52
C SER A 419 11.54 13.96 21.26
N ILE A 420 11.83 14.59 20.13
CA ILE A 420 11.97 13.94 18.83
C ILE A 420 13.31 13.17 18.77
N LYS A 421 13.25 11.87 18.51
CA LYS A 421 14.41 10.97 18.33
C LYS A 421 14.15 9.99 17.20
N ASN A 422 14.42 10.42 15.96
CA ASN A 422 14.09 9.65 14.77
C ASN A 422 15.09 8.52 14.48
N SER A 423 14.58 7.42 13.91
CA SER A 423 15.35 6.27 13.49
C SER A 423 15.43 6.17 11.97
N PRO A 424 16.57 5.77 11.38
CA PRO A 424 16.62 5.37 9.99
C PRO A 424 15.61 4.25 9.71
N SER A 425 15.00 4.25 8.52
CA SER A 425 13.99 3.27 8.11
C SER A 425 14.46 1.83 8.32
N GLN A 426 15.71 1.52 7.94
CA GLN A 426 16.30 0.20 8.11
C GLN A 426 16.33 -0.24 9.59
N LEU A 427 16.67 0.67 10.51
CA LEU A 427 16.70 0.37 11.94
C LEU A 427 15.28 0.33 12.54
N MET A 428 14.39 1.20 12.06
CA MET A 428 12.99 1.26 12.52
C MET A 428 12.30 -0.10 12.40
N PHE A 429 12.43 -0.74 11.22
CA PHE A 429 11.78 -2.00 10.88
C PHE A 429 12.70 -3.22 10.93
N GLN A 430 13.90 -3.09 11.50
CA GLN A 430 14.81 -4.23 11.67
C GLN A 430 14.17 -5.27 12.60
N ASN A 431 14.18 -6.53 12.15
CA ASN A 431 13.67 -7.64 12.93
C ASN A 431 14.55 -7.95 14.14
N GLY A 432 13.92 -8.45 15.22
CA GLY A 432 14.58 -8.89 16.42
C GLY A 432 14.88 -7.77 17.42
N THR A 433 15.69 -8.10 18.42
CA THR A 433 15.91 -7.25 19.60
C THR A 433 16.72 -5.98 19.35
N THR A 434 17.35 -5.85 18.19
CA THR A 434 18.15 -4.66 17.82
C THR A 434 17.35 -3.60 17.06
N GLY A 435 16.20 -3.96 16.50
CA GLY A 435 15.32 -3.02 15.78
C GLY A 435 14.61 -2.06 16.74
N THR A 436 14.31 -0.86 16.25
CA THR A 436 13.62 0.16 17.07
C THR A 436 12.25 -0.32 17.55
N LEU A 437 11.41 -0.82 16.63
CA LEU A 437 10.06 -1.30 16.97
C LEU A 437 10.11 -2.64 17.68
N GLN A 438 10.63 -3.68 17.05
CA GLN A 438 10.62 -5.03 17.61
C GLN A 438 11.51 -5.20 18.85
N GLY A 439 12.57 -4.41 18.99
CA GLY A 439 13.40 -4.37 20.19
C GLY A 439 12.82 -3.52 21.33
N GLY A 440 11.71 -2.82 21.09
CA GLY A 440 11.10 -1.94 22.08
C GLY A 440 11.95 -0.71 22.46
N HIS A 441 12.80 -0.23 21.52
CA HIS A 441 13.71 0.90 21.77
C HIS A 441 13.06 2.26 21.51
N TYR A 442 11.80 2.41 21.87
CA TYR A 442 11.02 3.65 21.72
C TYR A 442 10.02 3.81 22.87
N ASP A 443 9.49 5.00 23.07
CA ASP A 443 8.34 5.25 23.94
C ASP A 443 7.07 5.39 23.12
N VAL A 444 7.11 6.25 22.08
CA VAL A 444 6.03 6.52 21.12
C VAL A 444 6.61 6.50 19.71
N ALA A 445 5.98 5.79 18.78
CA ALA A 445 6.44 5.67 17.40
C ALA A 445 5.35 6.07 16.41
N LEU A 446 5.70 6.87 15.40
CA LEU A 446 4.85 7.31 14.30
C LEU A 446 5.33 6.68 13.00
N PHE A 447 4.49 5.88 12.36
CA PHE A 447 4.77 5.25 11.07
C PHE A 447 3.47 4.86 10.35
N SER A 448 3.58 4.24 9.18
CA SER A 448 2.43 3.78 8.41
C SER A 448 2.46 2.26 8.25
N TRP A 449 1.26 1.69 8.15
CA TRP A 449 1.05 0.28 7.87
C TRP A 449 0.03 0.12 6.75
N THR A 450 0.20 -0.88 5.90
CA THR A 450 -0.76 -1.17 4.83
C THR A 450 -1.72 -2.26 5.32
N ALA A 451 -2.99 -1.90 5.50
CA ALA A 451 -4.06 -2.87 5.66
C ALA A 451 -4.30 -3.62 4.34
N SER A 452 -5.13 -4.64 4.38
CA SER A 452 -5.41 -5.47 3.21
C SER A 452 -6.89 -5.49 2.86
N ALA A 453 -7.26 -6.16 1.76
CA ALA A 453 -8.67 -6.40 1.42
C ALA A 453 -9.37 -7.38 2.38
N ASP A 454 -8.62 -8.08 3.21
CA ASP A 454 -9.13 -8.78 4.39
C ASP A 454 -8.80 -7.95 5.63
N PRO A 455 -9.73 -7.78 6.59
CA PRO A 455 -9.52 -6.95 7.78
C PRO A 455 -8.62 -7.59 8.85
N ASP A 456 -7.91 -8.67 8.53
CA ASP A 456 -6.99 -9.32 9.47
C ASP A 456 -5.83 -8.38 9.86
N ASP A 457 -5.82 -8.01 11.12
CA ASP A 457 -4.82 -7.16 11.78
C ASP A 457 -4.03 -7.90 12.87
N SER A 458 -4.22 -9.22 12.97
CA SER A 458 -3.64 -10.07 14.01
C SER A 458 -2.11 -10.03 14.03
N ALA A 459 -1.47 -9.82 12.89
CA ALA A 459 -0.01 -9.73 12.79
C ALA A 459 0.56 -8.62 13.68
N ILE A 460 -0.11 -7.47 13.76
CA ILE A 460 0.39 -6.26 14.45
C ILE A 460 -0.29 -5.99 15.78
N TYR A 461 -1.45 -6.59 16.07
CA TYR A 461 -2.20 -6.29 17.30
C TYR A 461 -2.50 -7.50 18.19
N SER A 462 -2.42 -8.74 17.67
CA SER A 462 -2.68 -9.92 18.50
C SER A 462 -1.63 -10.09 19.60
N GLY A 463 -2.09 -10.44 20.80
CA GLY A 463 -1.22 -10.83 21.91
C GLY A 463 -0.37 -12.08 21.62
N ASP A 464 -0.76 -12.90 20.65
CA ASP A 464 0.01 -14.07 20.20
C ASP A 464 1.23 -13.67 19.35
N ASN A 465 1.21 -12.46 18.78
CA ASN A 465 2.24 -11.95 17.86
C ASN A 465 3.13 -10.85 18.47
N VAL A 466 3.29 -10.85 19.80
CA VAL A 466 4.12 -9.85 20.50
C VAL A 466 5.60 -9.96 20.06
N ALA A 467 6.20 -8.81 19.79
CA ALA A 467 7.62 -8.69 19.46
C ALA A 467 8.53 -9.29 20.56
N PRO A 468 9.71 -9.82 20.25
CA PRO A 468 10.34 -9.85 18.93
C PRO A 468 9.97 -11.06 18.07
N ARG A 469 9.08 -11.96 18.54
CA ARG A 469 8.66 -13.16 17.81
C ARG A 469 7.60 -12.87 16.74
N GLY A 470 6.83 -11.79 16.92
CA GLY A 470 5.83 -11.29 16.00
C GLY A 470 5.99 -9.79 15.76
N GLN A 471 5.00 -9.17 15.15
CA GLN A 471 5.04 -7.75 14.74
C GLN A 471 4.27 -6.82 15.69
N ASN A 472 3.63 -7.35 16.75
CA ASN A 472 2.99 -6.51 17.78
C ASN A 472 4.07 -5.82 18.62
N ALA A 473 4.60 -4.73 18.08
CA ALA A 473 5.64 -3.92 18.71
C ALA A 473 5.08 -2.99 19.81
N LEU A 474 3.76 -2.82 19.90
CA LEU A 474 3.10 -2.12 21.00
C LEU A 474 3.23 -2.87 22.33
N PHE A 475 3.50 -4.18 22.26
CA PHE A 475 3.45 -5.10 23.40
C PHE A 475 2.06 -5.14 24.05
N TRP A 476 1.02 -4.85 23.24
CA TRP A 476 -0.36 -4.89 23.70
C TRP A 476 -0.82 -6.34 23.89
N GLN A 477 -1.40 -6.61 25.04
CA GLN A 477 -1.95 -7.91 25.39
C GLN A 477 -3.37 -7.74 25.93
N ASN A 478 -4.35 -7.97 25.06
CA ASN A 478 -5.76 -7.99 25.40
C ASN A 478 -6.35 -9.33 24.97
N ALA A 479 -6.70 -10.17 25.95
CA ALA A 479 -7.18 -11.53 25.69
C ALA A 479 -8.47 -11.54 24.88
N THR A 480 -9.37 -10.56 25.09
CA THR A 480 -10.64 -10.45 24.37
C THR A 480 -10.38 -10.11 22.88
N ALA A 481 -9.52 -9.13 22.61
CA ALA A 481 -9.16 -8.77 21.24
C ALA A 481 -8.43 -9.91 20.53
N THR A 482 -7.46 -10.56 21.21
CA THR A 482 -6.72 -11.70 20.66
C THR A 482 -7.66 -12.86 20.31
N ALA A 483 -8.61 -13.20 21.19
CA ALA A 483 -9.59 -14.24 20.91
C ALA A 483 -10.48 -13.88 19.71
N ALA A 484 -10.95 -12.62 19.63
CA ALA A 484 -11.78 -12.16 18.52
C ALA A 484 -11.01 -12.19 17.17
N MET A 485 -9.73 -11.79 17.15
CA MET A 485 -8.88 -11.92 15.94
C MET A 485 -8.75 -13.39 15.51
N ASN A 486 -8.49 -14.30 16.44
CA ASN A 486 -8.37 -15.73 16.15
C ASN A 486 -9.70 -16.32 15.66
N ASP A 487 -10.84 -15.96 16.29
CA ASP A 487 -12.18 -16.40 15.87
C ASP A 487 -12.53 -15.89 14.46
N ALA A 488 -12.12 -14.66 14.13
CA ALA A 488 -12.29 -14.09 12.79
C ALA A 488 -11.47 -14.83 11.72
N LEU A 489 -10.26 -15.29 12.05
CA LEU A 489 -9.43 -16.08 11.14
C LEU A 489 -9.97 -17.50 10.91
N ASP A 490 -10.65 -18.06 11.91
CA ASP A 490 -11.22 -19.41 11.89
C ASP A 490 -12.67 -19.46 11.40
N SER A 491 -13.13 -18.42 10.67
CA SER A 491 -14.50 -18.34 10.15
C SER A 491 -14.54 -17.83 8.72
N LEU A 492 -15.39 -18.44 7.88
CA LEU A 492 -15.77 -17.94 6.54
C LEU A 492 -17.10 -17.16 6.58
N ASP A 493 -17.79 -17.15 7.70
CA ASP A 493 -19.02 -16.39 7.89
C ASP A 493 -18.69 -14.90 8.07
N GLN A 494 -19.00 -14.11 7.06
CA GLN A 494 -18.70 -12.68 7.04
C GLN A 494 -19.42 -11.91 8.18
N ALA A 495 -20.62 -12.33 8.58
CA ALA A 495 -21.34 -11.68 9.66
C ALA A 495 -20.69 -11.95 11.01
N ARG A 496 -20.24 -13.19 11.24
CA ARG A 496 -19.44 -13.56 12.43
C ARG A 496 -18.13 -12.78 12.46
N ARG A 497 -17.36 -12.79 11.38
CA ARG A 497 -16.10 -12.03 11.27
C ARG A 497 -16.29 -10.54 11.52
N LYS A 498 -17.39 -9.96 10.99
CA LYS A 498 -17.74 -8.56 11.27
C LYS A 498 -17.92 -8.29 12.76
N HIS A 499 -18.62 -9.17 13.45
CA HIS A 499 -18.81 -9.07 14.91
C HIS A 499 -17.48 -9.18 15.65
N ASP A 500 -16.61 -10.11 15.24
CA ASP A 500 -15.30 -10.29 15.87
C ASP A 500 -14.41 -9.05 15.69
N TYR A 501 -14.35 -8.47 14.47
CA TYR A 501 -13.63 -7.21 14.23
C TYR A 501 -14.28 -5.99 14.93
N GLU A 502 -15.58 -6.01 15.19
CA GLU A 502 -16.22 -4.99 16.04
C GLU A 502 -15.68 -5.07 17.47
N ILE A 503 -15.54 -6.27 18.02
CA ILE A 503 -14.93 -6.48 19.35
C ILE A 503 -13.49 -5.93 19.35
N VAL A 504 -12.68 -6.24 18.34
CA VAL A 504 -11.30 -5.73 18.24
C VAL A 504 -11.30 -4.20 18.24
N GLN A 505 -12.11 -3.54 17.39
CA GLN A 505 -12.20 -2.08 17.33
C GLN A 505 -12.61 -1.47 18.68
N GLN A 506 -13.54 -2.10 19.39
CA GLN A 506 -13.98 -1.65 20.74
C GLN A 506 -12.87 -1.77 21.78
N GLN A 507 -12.12 -2.88 21.78
CA GLN A 507 -11.00 -3.08 22.71
C GLN A 507 -9.84 -2.12 22.43
N MET A 508 -9.52 -1.88 21.15
CA MET A 508 -8.51 -0.90 20.76
C MET A 508 -8.90 0.52 21.20
N ALA A 509 -10.16 0.90 20.99
CA ALA A 509 -10.66 2.19 21.45
C ALA A 509 -10.64 2.32 22.97
N ALA A 510 -11.02 1.26 23.69
CA ALA A 510 -11.03 1.25 25.16
C ALA A 510 -9.62 1.34 25.76
N ASP A 511 -8.65 0.58 25.24
CA ASP A 511 -7.28 0.49 25.77
C ASP A 511 -6.34 1.58 25.24
N VAL A 512 -6.63 2.13 24.06
CA VAL A 512 -5.80 3.10 23.34
C VAL A 512 -4.33 2.65 23.22
N PRO A 513 -4.05 1.44 22.68
CA PRO A 513 -2.67 1.01 22.47
C PRO A 513 -2.00 1.77 21.34
N THR A 514 -2.79 2.32 20.43
CA THR A 514 -2.39 3.10 19.27
C THR A 514 -3.36 4.27 19.04
N ILE A 515 -2.90 5.31 18.34
CA ILE A 515 -3.73 6.40 17.81
C ILE A 515 -3.68 6.31 16.29
N ILE A 516 -4.74 5.84 15.67
CA ILE A 516 -4.87 5.92 14.22
C ILE A 516 -5.11 7.38 13.82
N LEU A 517 -4.30 7.91 12.91
CA LEU A 517 -4.39 9.30 12.47
C LEU A 517 -5.28 9.44 11.24
N PHE A 518 -4.97 8.68 10.19
CA PHE A 518 -5.68 8.77 8.91
C PHE A 518 -5.38 7.60 7.99
N PHE A 519 -6.27 7.35 7.02
CA PHE A 519 -6.01 6.60 5.81
C PHE A 519 -5.55 7.53 4.70
N TRP A 520 -4.62 7.07 3.87
CA TRP A 520 -4.10 7.82 2.75
C TRP A 520 -5.12 7.92 1.60
N LYS A 521 -5.01 9.02 0.87
CA LYS A 521 -5.51 9.14 -0.50
C LYS A 521 -4.30 9.25 -1.40
N GLU A 522 -3.96 8.12 -2.02
CA GLU A 522 -2.79 8.05 -2.91
C GLU A 522 -2.97 8.98 -4.09
N PRO A 523 -2.06 9.93 -4.34
CA PRO A 523 -2.12 10.83 -5.46
C PRO A 523 -1.47 10.22 -6.70
N TYR A 524 -2.17 10.27 -7.82
CA TYR A 524 -1.66 9.93 -9.15
C TYR A 524 -1.71 11.15 -10.05
N ILE A 525 -0.69 11.30 -10.90
CA ILE A 525 -0.69 12.29 -11.98
C ILE A 525 -0.21 11.64 -13.25
N TYR A 526 -0.99 11.78 -14.32
CA TYR A 526 -0.76 11.06 -15.56
C TYR A 526 -1.27 11.82 -16.79
N ASN A 527 -0.77 11.41 -17.98
CA ASN A 527 -1.24 11.87 -19.29
C ASN A 527 -2.76 11.69 -19.41
N SER A 528 -3.49 12.76 -19.72
CA SER A 528 -4.95 12.75 -19.82
C SER A 528 -5.50 11.84 -20.94
N ASP A 529 -4.63 11.44 -21.89
CA ASP A 529 -4.98 10.47 -22.93
C ASP A 529 -4.97 9.03 -22.44
N LEU A 530 -4.36 8.73 -21.30
CA LEU A 530 -4.38 7.39 -20.70
C LEU A 530 -5.81 7.01 -20.33
N LYS A 531 -6.35 6.00 -21.01
CA LYS A 531 -7.66 5.42 -20.75
C LYS A 531 -7.53 4.05 -20.10
N GLY A 532 -8.56 3.65 -19.35
CA GLY A 532 -8.62 2.34 -18.69
C GLY A 532 -7.89 2.29 -17.35
N PHE A 533 -7.10 3.27 -16.97
CA PHE A 533 -6.48 3.34 -15.64
C PHE A 533 -7.55 3.59 -14.57
N LYS A 534 -7.70 2.59 -13.69
CA LYS A 534 -8.65 2.59 -12.56
C LYS A 534 -7.89 2.07 -11.34
N PRO A 535 -7.18 2.93 -10.62
CA PRO A 535 -6.30 2.46 -9.56
C PRO A 535 -7.05 1.69 -8.47
N SER A 536 -6.55 0.50 -8.13
CA SER A 536 -7.03 -0.29 -7.00
C SER A 536 -6.44 0.25 -5.70
N PRO A 537 -7.18 0.26 -4.60
CA PRO A 537 -6.64 0.59 -3.28
C PRO A 537 -5.84 -0.56 -2.65
N VAL A 538 -5.81 -1.74 -3.27
CA VAL A 538 -5.19 -2.94 -2.74
C VAL A 538 -3.83 -3.15 -3.38
N ILE A 539 -2.75 -2.96 -2.64
CA ILE A 539 -1.33 -3.23 -2.95
C ILE A 539 -0.80 -2.49 -4.19
N SER A 540 -1.47 -2.61 -5.35
CA SER A 540 -1.03 -2.00 -6.60
C SER A 540 -2.18 -1.36 -7.34
N ALA A 541 -1.94 -0.14 -7.85
CA ALA A 541 -2.88 0.57 -8.69
C ALA A 541 -3.16 -0.13 -10.03
N PHE A 542 -2.25 -0.99 -10.48
CA PHE A 542 -2.23 -1.55 -11.84
C PHE A 542 -2.95 -2.90 -11.96
N TRP A 543 -4.11 -3.08 -11.34
CA TRP A 543 -4.80 -4.37 -11.36
C TRP A 543 -5.27 -4.83 -12.75
N ASN A 544 -5.51 -3.90 -13.71
CA ASN A 544 -6.08 -4.15 -15.04
C ASN A 544 -5.25 -3.60 -16.22
N PRO A 545 -3.91 -3.81 -16.31
CA PRO A 545 -3.07 -3.10 -17.27
C PRO A 545 -3.33 -3.48 -18.73
N TRP A 546 -4.05 -4.56 -19.01
CA TRP A 546 -4.46 -4.95 -20.38
C TRP A 546 -5.55 -4.04 -20.96
N GLU A 547 -6.26 -3.29 -20.12
CA GLU A 547 -7.28 -2.34 -20.54
C GLU A 547 -6.72 -0.95 -20.88
N TYR A 548 -5.45 -0.67 -20.53
CA TYR A 548 -4.85 0.65 -20.73
C TYR A 548 -4.61 0.93 -22.19
N SER A 549 -4.90 2.17 -22.63
CA SER A 549 -4.60 2.66 -23.96
C SER A 549 -4.14 4.12 -23.91
N LEU A 550 -3.18 4.41 -24.77
CA LEU A 550 -2.65 5.73 -25.09
C LEU A 550 -2.69 5.94 -26.60
#